data_27bdd1abfa0e1352bfdcc00d7d703b20
#
_entry.id   27bdd1abfa0e1352bfdcc00d7d703b20
#
_cell.length_a   1.000
_cell.length_b   1.000
_cell.length_c   1.000
_cell.angle_alpha   90.00
_cell.angle_beta   90.00
_cell.angle_gamma   90.00
#
_symmetry.space_group_name_H-M   'P 1'
#
loop_
_entity.id
_entity.type
_entity.pdbx_description
1 polymer ?
#
loop_
_entity_poly.entity_id
_entity_poly.type
_entity_poly.pdbx_seq_one_letter_code
_entity_poly.pdbx_strand_id
1 'polypeptide(L)'
;SMVHADGRSIRYYYNHRGERVARRQGQQWDFYDYVEGRLQAQATSAHEGMRLWWHEGEIPVAVMERSAGQKGWLFDKAGTLSIDWLHVDHRGLPMMRSDAEGRIVWQQQYGPFGEPEAAAEPVAFREDSARMFGVDPMLRFPGQWADAATGLYYNIRRDYDPTLGRYVSPDPLGLRAGPNPYLYVDADPMRNVDPTGLMLFAFDGTYNAPDKPTNIWHFYQAYDAKANGPGGDVL
;
A
#
# COMPACT_ATOMS: atom_id res chain seq x y z
N SER A 1 -7.24 3.19 18.41
CA SER A 1 -8.58 3.56 17.90
C SER A 1 -8.57 5.02 17.50
N MET A 2 -9.08 5.29 16.33
CA MET A 2 -9.28 6.67 15.83
C MET A 2 -10.79 6.98 15.92
N VAL A 3 -11.14 8.17 16.33
CA VAL A 3 -12.54 8.63 16.41
C VAL A 3 -12.71 9.73 15.38
N HIS A 4 -13.65 9.56 14.43
CA HIS A 4 -14.01 10.59 13.46
C HIS A 4 -14.83 11.71 14.11
N ALA A 5 -14.86 12.88 13.44
CA ALA A 5 -15.66 14.03 13.90
C ALA A 5 -17.16 13.73 14.02
N ASP A 6 -17.67 12.71 13.32
CA ASP A 6 -19.06 12.22 13.37
C ASP A 6 -19.30 11.17 14.47
N GLY A 7 -18.34 10.95 15.37
CA GLY A 7 -18.44 10.02 16.50
C GLY A 7 -18.22 8.54 16.12
N ARG A 8 -18.01 8.20 14.86
CA ARG A 8 -17.69 6.84 14.44
C ARG A 8 -16.27 6.48 14.85
N SER A 9 -16.08 5.34 15.48
CA SER A 9 -14.77 4.85 15.89
C SER A 9 -14.28 3.77 14.91
N ILE A 10 -13.02 3.90 14.49
CA ILE A 10 -12.31 2.88 13.73
C ILE A 10 -11.28 2.24 14.65
N ARG A 11 -11.21 0.91 14.62
CA ARG A 11 -10.20 0.14 15.34
C ARG A 11 -9.35 -0.61 14.33
N TYR A 12 -8.02 -0.48 14.49
CA TYR A 12 -7.02 -1.20 13.73
C TYR A 12 -6.38 -2.28 14.59
N TYR A 13 -6.10 -3.42 13.97
CA TYR A 13 -5.46 -4.56 14.59
C TYR A 13 -4.19 -4.89 13.83
N TYR A 14 -3.15 -5.21 14.56
CA TYR A 14 -1.82 -5.44 14.02
C TYR A 14 -1.31 -6.80 14.46
N ASN A 15 -0.52 -7.44 13.60
CA ASN A 15 0.19 -8.67 13.96
C ASN A 15 1.50 -8.36 14.70
N HIS A 16 2.25 -9.41 15.04
CA HIS A 16 3.54 -9.29 15.75
C HIS A 16 4.63 -8.57 14.92
N ARG A 17 4.47 -8.48 13.60
CA ARG A 17 5.36 -7.75 12.70
C ARG A 17 5.00 -6.26 12.57
N GLY A 18 3.90 -5.84 13.20
CA GLY A 18 3.38 -4.48 13.09
C GLY A 18 2.57 -4.22 11.81
N GLU A 19 2.25 -5.25 11.02
CA GLU A 19 1.40 -5.15 9.84
C GLU A 19 -0.07 -5.05 10.27
N ARG A 20 -0.83 -4.14 9.66
CA ARG A 20 -2.26 -3.93 9.91
C ARG A 20 -3.07 -5.05 9.29
N VAL A 21 -3.46 -6.06 10.07
CA VAL A 21 -4.16 -7.25 9.60
C VAL A 21 -5.68 -7.13 9.62
N ALA A 22 -6.23 -6.17 10.35
CA ALA A 22 -7.67 -5.93 10.30
C ALA A 22 -8.03 -4.48 10.65
N ARG A 23 -9.20 -4.08 10.14
CA ARG A 23 -9.90 -2.84 10.48
C ARG A 23 -11.34 -3.18 10.85
N ARG A 24 -11.86 -2.53 11.89
CA ARG A 24 -13.27 -2.61 12.27
C ARG A 24 -13.88 -1.23 12.35
N GLN A 25 -15.03 -1.06 11.69
CA GLN A 25 -15.86 0.13 11.77
C GLN A 25 -17.33 -0.30 12.00
N GLY A 26 -17.82 -0.07 13.21
CA GLY A 26 -19.12 -0.59 13.62
C GLY A 26 -19.15 -2.13 13.60
N GLN A 27 -20.00 -2.72 12.75
CA GLN A 27 -20.08 -4.15 12.53
C GLN A 27 -19.27 -4.64 11.32
N GLN A 28 -18.75 -3.72 10.52
CA GLN A 28 -17.96 -4.05 9.35
C GLN A 28 -16.51 -4.36 9.73
N TRP A 29 -15.99 -5.44 9.15
CA TRP A 29 -14.61 -5.85 9.25
C TRP A 29 -13.98 -5.88 7.87
N ASP A 30 -12.75 -5.39 7.78
CA ASP A 30 -11.85 -5.59 6.66
C ASP A 30 -10.61 -6.32 7.18
N PHE A 31 -10.15 -7.31 6.44
CA PHE A 31 -8.97 -8.11 6.76
C PHE A 31 -7.93 -7.93 5.67
N TYR A 32 -6.67 -7.93 6.05
CA TYR A 32 -5.53 -7.69 5.18
C TYR A 32 -4.50 -8.78 5.39
N ASP A 33 -3.92 -9.27 4.30
CA ASP A 33 -2.85 -10.27 4.33
C ASP A 33 -1.64 -9.79 3.54
N TYR A 34 -0.45 -10.14 4.02
CA TYR A 34 0.81 -9.64 3.50
C TYR A 34 1.75 -10.78 3.18
N VAL A 35 2.48 -10.65 2.09
CA VAL A 35 3.62 -11.48 1.73
C VAL A 35 4.83 -10.58 1.59
N GLU A 36 5.86 -10.83 2.39
CA GLU A 36 7.10 -10.02 2.43
C GLU A 36 6.85 -8.51 2.59
N GLY A 37 5.90 -8.14 3.46
CA GLY A 37 5.54 -6.74 3.72
C GLY A 37 4.64 -6.09 2.65
N ARG A 38 4.32 -6.79 1.55
CA ARG A 38 3.42 -6.29 0.50
C ARG A 38 2.00 -6.76 0.75
N LEU A 39 1.04 -5.86 0.61
CA LEU A 39 -0.37 -6.22 0.68
C LEU A 39 -0.72 -7.19 -0.46
N GLN A 40 -1.10 -8.42 -0.10
CA GLN A 40 -1.43 -9.48 -1.05
C GLN A 40 -2.93 -9.72 -1.15
N ALA A 41 -3.67 -9.55 -0.05
CA ALA A 41 -5.09 -9.80 -0.03
C ALA A 41 -5.85 -8.82 0.86
N GLN A 42 -7.09 -8.56 0.47
CA GLN A 42 -8.10 -7.89 1.29
C GLN A 42 -9.39 -8.70 1.24
N ALA A 43 -10.01 -8.91 2.39
CA ALA A 43 -11.36 -9.44 2.49
C ALA A 43 -12.23 -8.47 3.30
N THR A 44 -13.52 -8.40 2.99
CA THR A 44 -14.47 -7.58 3.73
C THR A 44 -15.69 -8.37 4.14
N SER A 45 -16.15 -8.15 5.39
CA SER A 45 -17.39 -8.76 5.87
C SER A 45 -18.65 -8.09 5.30
N ALA A 46 -18.53 -6.88 4.78
CA ALA A 46 -19.68 -6.13 4.25
C ALA A 46 -20.30 -6.81 3.03
N HIS A 47 -19.48 -7.47 2.22
CA HIS A 47 -19.89 -8.03 0.94
C HIS A 47 -19.44 -9.49 0.74
N GLU A 48 -18.83 -10.10 1.75
CA GLU A 48 -18.25 -11.45 1.66
C GLU A 48 -17.33 -11.62 0.45
N GLY A 49 -16.62 -10.54 0.08
CA GLY A 49 -15.77 -10.48 -1.11
C GLY A 49 -14.29 -10.50 -0.75
N MET A 50 -13.49 -10.81 -1.74
CA MET A 50 -12.04 -10.83 -1.63
C MET A 50 -11.38 -10.17 -2.83
N ARG A 51 -10.31 -9.41 -2.58
CA ARG A 51 -9.42 -8.83 -3.57
C ARG A 51 -8.02 -9.39 -3.33
N LEU A 52 -7.34 -9.75 -4.41
CA LEU A 52 -5.96 -10.22 -4.41
C LEU A 52 -5.14 -9.37 -5.36
N TRP A 53 -3.91 -9.05 -5.00
CA TRP A 53 -2.97 -8.35 -5.87
C TRP A 53 -1.82 -9.29 -6.24
N TRP A 54 -1.49 -9.30 -7.51
CA TRP A 54 -0.31 -9.97 -8.02
C TRP A 54 0.81 -8.95 -8.20
N HIS A 55 1.98 -9.28 -7.67
CA HIS A 55 3.18 -8.45 -7.77
C HIS A 55 4.29 -9.20 -8.51
N GLU A 56 5.05 -8.46 -9.29
CA GLU A 56 6.35 -8.89 -9.81
C GLU A 56 7.43 -8.05 -9.11
N GLY A 57 8.14 -8.65 -8.15
CA GLY A 57 8.96 -7.90 -7.19
C GLY A 57 8.12 -6.92 -6.37
N GLU A 58 8.48 -5.65 -6.40
CA GLU A 58 7.75 -4.58 -5.71
C GLU A 58 6.61 -3.98 -6.55
N ILE A 59 6.46 -4.39 -7.81
CA ILE A 59 5.55 -3.78 -8.77
C ILE A 59 4.24 -4.56 -8.80
N PRO A 60 3.09 -3.93 -8.52
CA PRO A 60 1.79 -4.58 -8.70
C PRO A 60 1.44 -4.64 -10.19
N VAL A 61 1.10 -5.83 -10.68
CA VAL A 61 0.81 -6.07 -12.11
C VAL A 61 -0.64 -6.42 -12.38
N ALA A 62 -1.36 -6.99 -11.41
CA ALA A 62 -2.76 -7.33 -11.59
C ALA A 62 -3.53 -7.29 -10.26
N VAL A 63 -4.84 -7.08 -10.37
CA VAL A 63 -5.79 -7.24 -9.27
C VAL A 63 -6.86 -8.22 -9.67
N MET A 64 -7.12 -9.19 -8.80
CA MET A 64 -8.18 -10.17 -8.92
C MET A 64 -9.24 -9.87 -7.86
N GLU A 65 -10.50 -9.82 -8.25
CA GLU A 65 -11.61 -9.62 -7.34
C GLU A 65 -12.61 -10.74 -7.47
N ARG A 66 -13.00 -11.29 -6.33
CA ARG A 66 -14.07 -12.28 -6.24
C ARG A 66 -15.21 -11.69 -5.44
N SER A 67 -16.39 -11.56 -6.07
CA SER A 67 -17.62 -11.24 -5.36
C SER A 67 -18.18 -12.47 -4.66
N ALA A 68 -18.92 -12.25 -3.57
CA ALA A 68 -19.75 -13.31 -3.00
C ALA A 68 -20.80 -13.75 -4.02
N GLY A 69 -21.13 -15.03 -3.99
CA GLY A 69 -22.33 -15.53 -4.64
C GLY A 69 -23.58 -14.99 -3.96
N GLN A 70 -24.67 -14.84 -4.70
CA GLN A 70 -25.96 -14.52 -4.11
C GLN A 70 -26.67 -15.80 -3.69
N LYS A 71 -27.05 -15.91 -2.41
CA LYS A 71 -27.92 -16.98 -1.93
C LYS A 71 -29.34 -16.73 -2.45
N GLY A 72 -29.79 -17.58 -3.36
CA GLY A 72 -31.16 -17.58 -3.84
C GLY A 72 -31.99 -18.60 -3.05
N TRP A 73 -33.31 -18.39 -2.98
CA TRP A 73 -34.18 -19.35 -2.33
C TRP A 73 -34.34 -20.68 -3.10
N LEU A 74 -34.04 -20.68 -4.42
CA LEU A 74 -34.08 -21.86 -5.30
C LEU A 74 -32.68 -22.28 -5.82
N PHE A 75 -31.80 -21.32 -6.09
CA PHE A 75 -30.45 -21.60 -6.59
C PHE A 75 -29.48 -20.50 -6.12
N ASP A 76 -28.31 -20.92 -5.65
CA ASP A 76 -27.22 -20.02 -5.35
C ASP A 76 -26.56 -19.56 -6.66
N LYS A 77 -26.38 -18.25 -6.85
CA LYS A 77 -25.56 -17.73 -7.93
C LYS A 77 -24.10 -17.74 -7.46
N ALA A 78 -23.21 -18.38 -8.22
CA ALA A 78 -21.79 -18.32 -8.00
C ALA A 78 -21.30 -16.86 -8.03
N GLY A 79 -20.33 -16.54 -7.19
CA GLY A 79 -19.67 -15.24 -7.26
C GLY A 79 -18.90 -15.07 -8.57
N THR A 80 -18.78 -13.85 -9.02
CA THR A 80 -17.98 -13.50 -10.22
C THR A 80 -16.52 -13.33 -9.84
N LEU A 81 -15.61 -13.76 -10.73
CA LEU A 81 -14.20 -13.47 -10.67
C LEU A 81 -13.87 -12.49 -11.78
N SER A 82 -13.24 -11.37 -11.44
CA SER A 82 -12.66 -10.43 -12.40
C SER A 82 -11.16 -10.35 -12.23
N ILE A 83 -10.45 -10.16 -13.31
CA ILE A 83 -9.00 -9.93 -13.33
C ILE A 83 -8.78 -8.67 -14.15
N ASP A 84 -8.10 -7.70 -13.55
CA ASP A 84 -7.70 -6.48 -14.24
C ASP A 84 -6.20 -6.26 -14.11
N TRP A 85 -5.63 -5.65 -15.14
CA TRP A 85 -4.22 -5.32 -15.21
C TRP A 85 -3.97 -3.94 -14.62
N LEU A 86 -2.89 -3.82 -13.84
CA LEU A 86 -2.43 -2.57 -13.27
C LEU A 86 -1.29 -2.01 -14.11
N HIS A 87 -1.38 -0.74 -14.44
CA HIS A 87 -0.34 0.00 -15.13
C HIS A 87 0.23 1.03 -14.16
N VAL A 88 1.53 0.95 -13.93
CA VAL A 88 2.24 1.76 -12.95
C VAL A 88 3.20 2.73 -13.64
N ASP A 89 3.57 3.79 -12.92
CA ASP A 89 4.66 4.66 -13.33
C ASP A 89 6.03 4.04 -12.96
N HIS A 90 7.11 4.76 -13.24
CA HIS A 90 8.48 4.33 -12.96
C HIS A 90 8.78 4.15 -11.46
N ARG A 91 7.91 4.64 -10.57
CA ARG A 91 8.01 4.51 -9.11
C ARG A 91 7.19 3.34 -8.55
N GLY A 92 6.50 2.60 -9.42
CA GLY A 92 5.58 1.53 -9.00
C GLY A 92 4.21 2.02 -8.52
N LEU A 93 3.88 3.31 -8.72
CA LEU A 93 2.58 3.88 -8.37
C LEU A 93 1.54 3.52 -9.44
N PRO A 94 0.41 2.85 -9.10
CA PRO A 94 -0.64 2.54 -10.06
C PRO A 94 -1.29 3.81 -10.61
N MET A 95 -1.30 3.94 -11.95
CA MET A 95 -1.86 5.08 -12.67
C MET A 95 -3.12 4.73 -13.44
N MET A 96 -3.27 3.45 -13.81
CA MET A 96 -4.37 3.00 -14.64
C MET A 96 -4.69 1.53 -14.36
N ARG A 97 -5.95 1.16 -14.52
CA ARG A 97 -6.45 -0.23 -14.45
C ARG A 97 -7.20 -0.54 -15.72
N SER A 98 -6.89 -1.68 -16.38
CA SER A 98 -7.61 -2.16 -17.54
C SER A 98 -8.18 -3.56 -17.31
N ASP A 99 -9.34 -3.84 -17.91
CA ASP A 99 -9.95 -5.17 -17.86
C ASP A 99 -9.27 -6.17 -18.80
N ALA A 100 -9.79 -7.39 -18.87
CA ALA A 100 -9.25 -8.47 -19.70
C ALA A 100 -9.32 -8.16 -21.21
N GLU A 101 -10.22 -7.27 -21.63
CA GLU A 101 -10.37 -6.82 -23.00
C GLU A 101 -9.53 -5.58 -23.32
N GLY A 102 -8.71 -5.10 -22.37
CA GLY A 102 -7.85 -3.94 -22.52
C GLY A 102 -8.57 -2.58 -22.37
N ARG A 103 -9.83 -2.57 -21.93
CA ARG A 103 -10.57 -1.32 -21.71
C ARG A 103 -10.14 -0.70 -20.38
N ILE A 104 -9.91 0.61 -20.36
CA ILE A 104 -9.57 1.34 -19.16
C ILE A 104 -10.81 1.38 -18.24
N VAL A 105 -10.66 0.88 -17.02
CA VAL A 105 -11.73 0.83 -16.01
C VAL A 105 -11.46 1.78 -14.85
N TRP A 106 -10.23 2.26 -14.73
CA TRP A 106 -9.83 3.27 -13.77
C TRP A 106 -8.54 3.96 -14.23
N GLN A 107 -8.44 5.24 -13.95
CA GLN A 107 -7.25 6.06 -14.20
C GLN A 107 -7.16 7.15 -13.14
N GLN A 108 -5.95 7.44 -12.66
CA GLN A 108 -5.68 8.51 -11.72
C GLN A 108 -4.32 9.13 -12.03
N GLN A 109 -4.26 10.45 -12.04
CA GLN A 109 -3.01 11.22 -12.06
C GLN A 109 -2.63 11.60 -10.63
N TYR A 110 -1.34 11.65 -10.38
CA TYR A 110 -0.79 11.98 -9.06
C TYR A 110 0.32 13.00 -9.19
N GLY A 111 0.38 13.89 -8.23
CA GLY A 111 1.53 14.74 -8.04
C GLY A 111 2.78 13.97 -7.60
N PRO A 112 3.91 14.67 -7.43
CA PRO A 112 5.18 14.04 -7.10
C PRO A 112 5.16 13.20 -5.82
N PHE A 113 4.40 13.63 -4.82
CA PHE A 113 4.30 12.95 -3.52
C PHE A 113 3.13 11.96 -3.43
N GLY A 114 2.53 11.59 -4.57
CA GLY A 114 1.44 10.61 -4.61
C GLY A 114 0.09 11.18 -4.18
N GLU A 115 -0.03 12.49 -4.05
CA GLU A 115 -1.31 13.17 -3.87
C GLU A 115 -2.16 13.01 -5.15
N PRO A 116 -3.41 12.53 -5.04
CA PRO A 116 -4.26 12.40 -6.21
C PRO A 116 -4.61 13.78 -6.76
N GLU A 117 -4.33 14.01 -8.04
CA GLU A 117 -4.81 15.21 -8.73
C GLU A 117 -6.32 15.10 -8.98
N ALA A 118 -6.99 16.25 -9.00
CA ALA A 118 -8.40 16.28 -9.35
C ALA A 118 -8.59 15.62 -10.72
N ALA A 119 -9.50 14.64 -10.79
CA ALA A 119 -9.72 13.90 -12.02
C ALA A 119 -10.02 14.86 -13.18
N ALA A 120 -9.13 14.87 -14.17
CA ALA A 120 -9.50 15.40 -15.47
C ALA A 120 -10.63 14.50 -16.01
N GLU A 121 -11.86 15.02 -16.04
CA GLU A 121 -13.08 14.38 -16.57
C GLU A 121 -13.18 12.86 -16.27
N PRO A 122 -14.23 12.37 -15.64
CA PRO A 122 -14.35 10.94 -15.42
C PRO A 122 -14.31 10.26 -16.80
N VAL A 123 -13.28 9.43 -17.02
CA VAL A 123 -13.35 8.45 -18.11
C VAL A 123 -14.69 7.74 -17.89
N ALA A 124 -15.56 7.72 -18.91
CA ALA A 124 -16.89 7.15 -18.80
C ALA A 124 -16.75 5.66 -18.48
N PHE A 125 -16.65 5.37 -17.18
CA PHE A 125 -16.61 4.01 -16.68
C PHE A 125 -17.98 3.41 -16.99
N ARG A 126 -17.98 2.35 -17.76
CA ARG A 126 -19.16 1.53 -17.88
C ARG A 126 -19.60 1.17 -16.46
N GLU A 127 -20.85 1.48 -16.12
CA GLU A 127 -21.51 1.07 -14.88
C GLU A 127 -21.66 -0.47 -14.77
N ASP A 128 -20.68 -1.22 -15.17
CA ASP A 128 -20.57 -2.63 -14.83
C ASP A 128 -20.18 -2.71 -13.36
N SER A 129 -21.13 -2.33 -12.57
CA SER A 129 -21.37 -2.24 -11.14
C SER A 129 -21.08 -3.50 -10.33
N ALA A 130 -20.37 -4.45 -10.87
CA ALA A 130 -20.02 -5.70 -10.17
C ALA A 130 -18.72 -5.61 -9.38
N ARG A 131 -18.04 -4.45 -9.35
CA ARG A 131 -16.78 -4.29 -8.61
C ARG A 131 -17.07 -3.95 -7.16
N MET A 132 -17.05 -4.97 -6.36
CA MET A 132 -17.37 -4.92 -4.93
C MET A 132 -16.50 -3.94 -4.13
N PHE A 133 -15.24 -3.78 -4.52
CA PHE A 133 -14.27 -2.91 -3.86
C PHE A 133 -14.11 -1.55 -4.55
N GLY A 134 -14.95 -1.23 -5.53
CA GLY A 134 -14.77 -0.05 -6.37
C GLY A 134 -13.65 -0.22 -7.40
N VAL A 135 -13.41 0.81 -8.17
CA VAL A 135 -12.43 0.76 -9.28
C VAL A 135 -11.00 1.10 -8.84
N ASP A 136 -10.83 1.87 -7.75
CA ASP A 136 -9.52 2.21 -7.20
C ASP A 136 -8.79 0.92 -6.75
N PRO A 137 -7.57 0.65 -7.22
CA PRO A 137 -6.80 -0.52 -6.81
C PRO A 137 -6.35 -0.47 -5.35
N MET A 138 -6.54 0.65 -4.66
CA MET A 138 -6.12 0.91 -3.28
C MET A 138 -4.59 1.02 -3.09
N LEU A 139 -3.78 0.31 -3.88
CA LEU A 139 -2.32 0.41 -3.80
C LEU A 139 -1.83 1.81 -4.18
N ARG A 140 -0.71 2.22 -3.56
CA ARG A 140 -0.02 3.50 -3.82
C ARG A 140 1.45 3.24 -4.11
N PHE A 141 2.38 4.02 -3.61
CA PHE A 141 3.79 3.71 -3.74
C PHE A 141 4.11 2.32 -3.18
N PRO A 142 5.19 1.65 -3.60
CA PRO A 142 5.58 0.35 -3.05
C PRO A 142 5.50 0.32 -1.52
N GLY A 143 4.83 -0.71 -0.98
CA GLY A 143 4.53 -0.85 0.45
C GLY A 143 3.31 -0.06 0.94
N GLN A 144 2.79 0.89 0.17
CA GLN A 144 1.68 1.75 0.58
C GLN A 144 0.33 1.29 0.03
N TRP A 145 -0.72 1.52 0.83
CA TRP A 145 -2.10 1.43 0.36
C TRP A 145 -2.99 2.49 1.05
N ALA A 146 -3.96 3.00 0.29
CA ALA A 146 -4.85 4.06 0.74
C ALA A 146 -5.91 3.53 1.71
N ASP A 147 -6.01 4.15 2.87
CA ASP A 147 -7.10 3.95 3.81
C ASP A 147 -8.16 5.02 3.57
N ALA A 148 -9.22 4.66 2.85
CA ALA A 148 -10.31 5.58 2.50
C ALA A 148 -11.01 6.19 3.74
N ALA A 149 -10.88 5.57 4.91
CA ALA A 149 -11.49 6.07 6.14
C ALA A 149 -10.72 7.24 6.76
N THR A 150 -9.42 7.36 6.47
CA THR A 150 -8.55 8.40 7.03
C THR A 150 -8.03 9.37 5.97
N GLY A 151 -8.01 8.97 4.71
CA GLY A 151 -7.33 9.67 3.62
C GLY A 151 -5.81 9.51 3.64
N LEU A 152 -5.28 8.75 4.60
CA LEU A 152 -3.86 8.47 4.72
C LEU A 152 -3.48 7.21 3.93
N TYR A 153 -2.19 7.08 3.62
CA TYR A 153 -1.63 5.87 3.03
C TYR A 153 -0.89 5.09 4.12
N TYR A 154 -1.39 3.90 4.41
CA TYR A 154 -0.72 3.02 5.36
C TYR A 154 0.53 2.44 4.72
N ASN A 155 1.67 2.56 5.40
CA ASN A 155 2.97 2.06 4.97
C ASN A 155 3.63 1.27 6.11
N ILE A 156 3.09 0.11 6.43
CA ILE A 156 3.56 -0.87 7.43
C ILE A 156 3.89 -0.26 8.80
N ARG A 157 4.92 0.55 8.90
CA ARG A 157 5.42 1.14 10.16
C ARG A 157 4.88 2.54 10.42
N ARG A 158 4.41 3.23 9.39
CA ARG A 158 3.93 4.62 9.46
C ARG A 158 2.70 4.83 8.59
N ASP A 159 1.90 5.83 8.93
CA ASP A 159 0.89 6.36 8.03
C ASP A 159 1.47 7.59 7.31
N TYR A 160 1.29 7.65 6.00
CA TYR A 160 1.76 8.71 5.12
C TYR A 160 0.60 9.63 4.75
N ASP A 161 0.82 10.93 4.82
CA ASP A 161 -0.12 11.95 4.37
C ASP A 161 0.28 12.45 2.98
N PRO A 162 -0.45 12.07 1.93
CA PRO A 162 -0.12 12.48 0.56
C PRO A 162 -0.31 13.98 0.34
N THR A 163 -1.17 14.63 1.11
CA THR A 163 -1.42 16.07 0.97
C THR A 163 -0.29 16.92 1.53
N LEU A 164 0.43 16.40 2.51
CA LEU A 164 1.58 17.03 3.12
C LEU A 164 2.92 16.48 2.59
N GLY A 165 2.90 15.40 1.81
CA GLY A 165 4.09 14.75 1.27
C GLY A 165 5.02 14.16 2.34
N ARG A 166 4.48 13.75 3.50
CA ARG A 166 5.28 13.27 4.62
C ARG A 166 4.55 12.25 5.49
N TYR A 167 5.30 11.57 6.34
CA TYR A 167 4.73 10.71 7.37
C TYR A 167 4.06 11.51 8.50
N VAL A 168 3.00 10.93 9.07
CA VAL A 168 2.26 11.50 10.21
C VAL A 168 3.01 11.29 11.54
N SER A 169 3.78 10.20 11.63
CA SER A 169 4.59 9.86 12.80
C SER A 169 6.08 9.88 12.47
N PRO A 170 6.95 10.14 13.48
CA PRO A 170 8.38 10.10 13.27
C PRO A 170 8.84 8.67 12.93
N ASP A 171 9.95 8.56 12.21
CA ASP A 171 10.58 7.29 11.93
C ASP A 171 10.97 6.57 13.24
N PRO A 172 10.61 5.29 13.41
CA PRO A 172 11.03 4.50 14.57
C PRO A 172 12.54 4.39 14.74
N LEU A 173 13.32 4.58 13.66
CA LEU A 173 14.79 4.64 13.70
C LEU A 173 15.34 5.94 14.32
N GLY A 174 14.46 6.93 14.56
CA GLY A 174 14.82 8.23 15.13
C GLY A 174 15.80 9.00 14.24
N LEU A 175 16.84 9.60 14.85
CA LEU A 175 17.83 10.39 14.11
C LEU A 175 18.69 9.58 13.13
N ARG A 176 18.63 8.24 13.15
CA ARG A 176 19.28 7.39 12.14
C ARG A 176 18.58 7.50 10.77
N ALA A 177 17.29 7.87 10.77
CA ALA A 177 16.53 8.16 9.57
C ALA A 177 16.81 9.57 9.00
N GLY A 178 17.79 10.30 9.55
CA GLY A 178 18.12 11.64 9.13
C GLY A 178 17.65 12.73 10.11
N PRO A 179 17.97 14.00 9.82
CA PRO A 179 17.66 15.12 10.71
C PRO A 179 16.16 15.43 10.82
N ASN A 180 15.37 15.06 9.84
CA ASN A 180 13.92 15.19 9.87
C ASN A 180 13.25 13.82 9.76
N PRO A 181 12.79 13.24 10.90
CA PRO A 181 12.26 11.88 10.93
C PRO A 181 10.87 11.72 10.27
N TYR A 182 10.26 12.79 9.78
CA TYR A 182 8.95 12.76 9.13
C TYR A 182 9.02 12.73 7.60
N LEU A 183 10.20 12.92 7.01
CA LEU A 183 10.34 12.96 5.55
C LEU A 183 9.99 11.61 4.93
N TYR A 184 9.38 11.67 3.76
CA TYR A 184 9.28 10.57 2.82
C TYR A 184 10.46 10.66 1.86
N VAL A 185 11.28 9.62 1.80
CA VAL A 185 12.39 9.41 0.86
C VAL A 185 13.30 10.64 0.62
N ASP A 186 13.63 11.34 1.72
CA ASP A 186 14.45 12.56 1.69
C ASP A 186 13.89 13.69 0.80
N ALA A 187 12.56 13.75 0.71
CA ALA A 187 11.83 14.66 -0.18
C ALA A 187 12.14 14.50 -1.69
N ASP A 188 12.66 13.32 -2.10
CA ASP A 188 12.90 13.00 -3.52
C ASP A 188 12.09 11.75 -3.96
N PRO A 189 10.73 11.84 -3.99
CA PRO A 189 9.86 10.73 -4.36
C PRO A 189 9.90 10.39 -5.85
N MET A 190 10.60 11.20 -6.66
CA MET A 190 10.76 10.90 -8.09
C MET A 190 11.87 9.89 -8.36
N ARG A 191 12.76 9.66 -7.39
CA ARG A 191 13.89 8.74 -7.52
C ARG A 191 13.88 7.60 -6.52
N ASN A 192 13.22 7.81 -5.38
CA ASN A 192 13.30 6.90 -4.25
C ASN A 192 11.90 6.44 -3.85
N VAL A 193 11.82 5.23 -3.28
CA VAL A 193 10.61 4.65 -2.66
C VAL A 193 10.98 4.08 -1.29
N ASP A 194 10.00 4.01 -0.39
CA ASP A 194 10.15 3.42 0.95
C ASP A 194 9.11 2.31 1.15
N PRO A 195 9.40 1.07 0.76
CA PRO A 195 8.45 -0.05 0.82
C PRO A 195 8.08 -0.48 2.25
N THR A 196 8.86 -0.08 3.24
CA THR A 196 8.71 -0.58 4.62
C THR A 196 8.19 0.47 5.60
N GLY A 197 8.16 1.73 5.20
CA GLY A 197 7.89 2.84 6.11
C GLY A 197 9.04 3.11 7.09
N LEU A 198 10.27 2.71 6.72
CA LEU A 198 11.50 2.94 7.48
C LEU A 198 12.59 3.43 6.54
N MET A 199 13.11 4.61 6.79
CA MET A 199 14.19 5.16 5.98
C MET A 199 15.51 5.11 6.73
N LEU A 200 16.53 4.54 6.11
CA LEU A 200 17.89 4.55 6.62
C LEU A 200 18.79 5.35 5.71
N PHE A 201 19.40 6.41 6.24
CA PHE A 201 20.48 7.13 5.58
C PHE A 201 21.82 6.61 6.11
N ALA A 202 22.56 5.91 5.26
CA ALA A 202 23.93 5.48 5.55
C ALA A 202 24.89 6.33 4.73
N PHE A 203 25.58 7.26 5.41
CA PHE A 203 26.63 8.07 4.79
C PHE A 203 27.97 7.37 4.94
N ASP A 204 28.57 7.03 3.84
CA ASP A 204 29.92 6.48 3.81
C ASP A 204 30.93 7.59 3.48
N GLY A 205 32.14 7.49 4.04
CA GLY A 205 33.16 8.52 3.84
C GLY A 205 33.68 8.57 2.40
N THR A 206 34.24 9.69 2.02
CA THR A 206 34.59 10.09 0.63
C THR A 206 35.58 9.16 -0.09
N TYR A 207 36.23 8.23 0.60
CA TYR A 207 37.22 7.30 0.04
C TYR A 207 36.84 5.82 0.17
N ASN A 208 35.59 5.53 0.43
CA ASN A 208 35.12 4.16 0.57
C ASN A 208 34.67 3.59 -0.77
N ALA A 209 35.18 2.41 -1.08
CA ALA A 209 34.85 1.69 -2.30
C ALA A 209 34.24 0.32 -1.96
N PRO A 210 33.45 -0.31 -2.82
CA PRO A 210 32.84 -1.61 -2.58
C PRO A 210 33.83 -2.72 -2.21
N ASP A 211 35.08 -2.58 -2.58
CA ASP A 211 36.18 -3.49 -2.25
C ASP A 211 36.81 -3.21 -0.87
N LYS A 212 36.42 -2.12 -0.21
CA LYS A 212 36.85 -1.74 1.15
C LYS A 212 35.62 -1.42 2.01
N PRO A 213 34.86 -2.45 2.40
CA PRO A 213 33.62 -2.25 3.14
C PRO A 213 33.89 -1.60 4.50
N THR A 214 33.14 -0.54 4.78
CA THR A 214 33.18 0.19 6.04
C THR A 214 32.17 -0.40 7.04
N ASN A 215 32.25 0.06 8.30
CA ASN A 215 31.24 -0.28 9.31
C ASN A 215 29.82 0.16 8.87
N ILE A 216 29.71 1.26 8.15
CA ILE A 216 28.42 1.74 7.60
C ILE A 216 27.92 0.79 6.50
N TRP A 217 28.78 0.34 5.61
CA TRP A 217 28.44 -0.66 4.59
C TRP A 217 27.99 -1.99 5.22
N HIS A 218 28.70 -2.48 6.23
CA HIS A 218 28.31 -3.68 6.98
C HIS A 218 26.99 -3.49 7.72
N PHE A 219 26.75 -2.30 8.27
CA PHE A 219 25.48 -1.96 8.91
C PHE A 219 24.33 -1.92 7.91
N TYR A 220 24.54 -1.33 6.73
CA TYR A 220 23.57 -1.30 5.65
C TYR A 220 23.20 -2.72 5.18
N GLN A 221 24.22 -3.58 4.95
CA GLN A 221 24.01 -4.98 4.59
C GLN A 221 23.24 -5.76 5.67
N ALA A 222 23.57 -5.53 6.94
CA ALA A 222 22.87 -6.16 8.07
C ALA A 222 21.42 -5.66 8.20
N TYR A 223 21.19 -4.38 7.90
CA TYR A 223 19.86 -3.78 7.88
C TYR A 223 19.02 -4.35 6.74
N ASP A 224 19.55 -4.38 5.54
CA ASP A 224 18.88 -4.90 4.35
C ASP A 224 18.53 -6.39 4.52
N ALA A 225 19.48 -7.20 5.02
CA ALA A 225 19.26 -8.60 5.31
C ALA A 225 18.21 -8.85 6.41
N LYS A 226 18.11 -7.96 7.41
CA LYS A 226 17.10 -8.07 8.49
C LYS A 226 15.74 -7.51 8.09
N ALA A 227 15.70 -6.45 7.29
CA ALA A 227 14.46 -5.82 6.82
C ALA A 227 13.77 -6.64 5.74
N ASN A 228 14.54 -7.32 4.87
CA ASN A 228 14.06 -7.99 3.67
C ASN A 228 14.30 -9.52 3.69
N GLY A 229 14.95 -10.06 4.73
CA GLY A 229 15.20 -11.51 4.86
C GLY A 229 14.02 -12.28 5.44
N PRO A 230 13.83 -13.56 5.04
CA PRO A 230 12.82 -14.43 5.65
C PRO A 230 13.17 -14.67 7.12
N GLY A 231 12.54 -13.95 8.03
CA GLY A 231 12.73 -14.14 9.49
C GLY A 231 13.43 -13.01 10.22
N GLY A 232 13.47 -11.80 9.68
CA GLY A 232 14.04 -10.64 10.36
C GLY A 232 13.33 -10.30 11.66
N ASP A 233 13.82 -10.84 12.79
CA ASP A 233 13.44 -10.38 14.11
C ASP A 233 14.07 -9.01 14.35
N VAL A 234 13.22 -8.02 14.55
CA VAL A 234 13.62 -6.70 15.01
C VAL A 234 13.88 -6.83 16.52
N LEU A 235 15.12 -6.61 16.92
CA LEU A 235 15.46 -6.38 18.34
C LEU A 235 14.92 -5.04 18.80
#